data_9275243819c12f6e058aa6d8025c0176
#
_entry.id   9275243819c12f6e058aa6d8025c0176
#
_cell.length_a   1.000
_cell.length_b   1.000
_cell.length_c   1.000
_cell.angle_alpha   90.00
_cell.angle_beta   90.00
_cell.angle_gamma   90.00
#
_symmetry.space_group_name_H-M   'P 1'
#
loop_
_entity.id
_entity.type
_entity.pdbx_description
1 polymer ?
#
loop_
_entity_poly.entity_id
_entity_poly.type
_entity_poly.pdbx_seq_one_letter_code
_entity_poly.pdbx_strand_id
1 'polypeptide(L)'
;MSTVTNADFHTRPAPVTAADWIARAAEVAAVLATDAAERDRAGATPYAEVRLLKDAGLVTLLGPTEHGGGGQDWTTAYRVVREIAKADGSIGQLLGYHYLWFWAARLVGTREQWEHVEAEASRGRWFFGGAVNPRDQDVVVTEDGDDLVYTGRKSFSTGSKVSDVTVLEGVLEGTDQHVFAIVPSDSEGLTFHDDWDNIGQRLTESGGVTLDGVRTPWSSAAGYVDKVFQPRVYNTLNVPTIQLVFVNFYLGIAGGALETAATYTREKSRSWLHGGFERAVDEPYVIDTYGDLTAKLWAAEALADAVAAEGQKLHDDPDAVTEKARGDFEVRVAAVKARATEVALEISNRIFEVTGARSTATTEGLDRFWRNVRTHTLHDPVAYKRREVGRWVLEGELPEPTWYS
;
A
#
# COMPACT_ATOMS: atom_id res chain seq x y z
N MET A 1 9.36 23.55 -18.31
CA MET A 1 9.54 22.14 -17.89
C MET A 1 8.91 21.27 -18.95
N SER A 2 9.64 20.30 -19.50
CA SER A 2 9.09 19.36 -20.49
C SER A 2 8.03 18.51 -19.78
N THR A 3 6.80 18.46 -20.29
CA THR A 3 5.74 17.59 -19.78
C THR A 3 6.15 16.16 -20.06
N VAL A 4 6.45 15.41 -18.99
CA VAL A 4 6.72 13.97 -19.06
C VAL A 4 5.41 13.27 -19.45
N THR A 5 5.44 12.46 -20.49
CA THR A 5 4.30 11.66 -20.96
C THR A 5 4.57 10.18 -20.69
N ASN A 6 3.52 9.34 -20.68
CA ASN A 6 3.65 7.88 -20.53
C ASN A 6 4.65 7.26 -21.52
N ALA A 7 4.75 7.83 -22.74
CA ALA A 7 5.66 7.33 -23.77
C ALA A 7 7.15 7.50 -23.42
N ASP A 8 7.48 8.42 -22.51
CA ASP A 8 8.87 8.73 -22.20
C ASP A 8 9.54 7.71 -21.26
N PHE A 9 8.77 6.97 -20.44
CA PHE A 9 9.35 6.03 -19.47
C PHE A 9 9.95 4.77 -20.12
N HIS A 10 9.39 4.29 -21.23
CA HIS A 10 9.89 3.10 -21.94
C HIS A 10 11.32 3.26 -22.48
N THR A 11 11.74 4.48 -22.77
CA THR A 11 13.06 4.78 -23.36
C THR A 11 14.11 5.17 -22.35
N ARG A 12 13.72 5.34 -21.08
CA ARG A 12 14.62 5.79 -20.02
C ARG A 12 15.40 4.62 -19.41
N PRO A 13 16.67 4.83 -19.04
CA PRO A 13 17.40 3.82 -18.29
C PRO A 13 16.69 3.51 -16.96
N ALA A 14 16.79 2.27 -16.51
CA ALA A 14 16.29 1.88 -15.18
C ALA A 14 16.98 2.69 -14.08
N PRO A 15 16.27 3.09 -13.00
CA PRO A 15 16.89 3.69 -11.84
C PRO A 15 17.90 2.72 -11.20
N VAL A 16 18.96 3.26 -10.58
CA VAL A 16 20.04 2.44 -9.98
C VAL A 16 20.07 2.57 -8.47
N THR A 17 20.04 3.81 -7.99
CA THR A 17 20.07 4.09 -6.54
C THR A 17 18.69 4.30 -5.97
N ALA A 18 18.54 4.17 -4.65
CA ALA A 18 17.29 4.50 -3.94
C ALA A 18 16.80 5.93 -4.30
N ALA A 19 17.72 6.89 -4.41
CA ALA A 19 17.39 8.26 -4.80
C ALA A 19 16.82 8.34 -6.22
N ASP A 20 17.36 7.56 -7.18
CA ASP A 20 16.85 7.53 -8.56
C ASP A 20 15.44 6.91 -8.62
N TRP A 21 15.17 5.86 -7.80
CA TRP A 21 13.85 5.25 -7.70
C TRP A 21 12.82 6.21 -7.13
N ILE A 22 13.17 6.96 -6.08
CA ILE A 22 12.29 7.97 -5.49
C ILE A 22 12.05 9.11 -6.50
N ALA A 23 13.09 9.57 -7.21
CA ALA A 23 12.95 10.57 -8.25
C ALA A 23 12.03 10.09 -9.40
N ARG A 24 12.17 8.82 -9.82
CA ARG A 24 11.29 8.21 -10.82
C ARG A 24 9.84 8.18 -10.33
N ALA A 25 9.60 7.84 -9.06
CA ALA A 25 8.26 7.88 -8.46
C ALA A 25 7.67 9.29 -8.46
N ALA A 26 8.49 10.31 -8.14
CA ALA A 26 8.06 11.71 -8.20
C ALA A 26 7.68 12.16 -9.62
N GLU A 27 8.41 11.71 -10.66
CA GLU A 27 8.04 11.95 -12.06
C GLU A 27 6.71 11.31 -12.44
N VAL A 28 6.48 10.05 -12.00
CA VAL A 28 5.20 9.34 -12.21
C VAL A 28 4.08 10.05 -11.46
N ALA A 29 4.32 10.46 -10.21
CA ALA A 29 3.36 11.22 -9.41
C ALA A 29 2.98 12.54 -10.10
N ALA A 30 3.93 13.24 -10.73
CA ALA A 30 3.64 14.46 -11.49
C ALA A 30 2.69 14.19 -12.68
N VAL A 31 2.83 13.06 -13.38
CA VAL A 31 1.89 12.64 -14.43
C VAL A 31 0.51 12.37 -13.83
N LEU A 32 0.44 11.57 -12.75
CA LEU A 32 -0.81 11.21 -12.07
C LEU A 32 -1.55 12.44 -11.51
N ALA A 33 -0.82 13.47 -11.07
CA ALA A 33 -1.40 14.69 -10.50
C ALA A 33 -2.19 15.51 -11.53
N THR A 34 -1.92 15.37 -12.82
CA THR A 34 -2.51 16.21 -13.88
C THR A 34 -4.03 16.10 -13.98
N ASP A 35 -4.58 14.92 -13.68
CA ASP A 35 -6.01 14.60 -13.78
C ASP A 35 -6.57 13.86 -12.56
N ALA A 36 -5.82 13.82 -11.45
CA ALA A 36 -6.17 13.04 -10.26
C ALA A 36 -7.59 13.29 -9.74
N ALA A 37 -8.05 14.55 -9.73
CA ALA A 37 -9.41 14.89 -9.29
C ALA A 37 -10.49 14.42 -10.25
N GLU A 38 -10.21 14.41 -11.56
CA GLU A 38 -11.13 13.91 -12.58
C GLU A 38 -11.21 12.38 -12.54
N ARG A 39 -10.07 11.72 -12.44
CA ARG A 39 -9.94 10.26 -12.33
C ARG A 39 -10.62 9.72 -11.07
N ASP A 40 -10.43 10.38 -9.91
CA ASP A 40 -11.13 10.03 -8.66
C ASP A 40 -12.66 10.14 -8.81
N ARG A 41 -13.17 11.19 -9.48
CA ARG A 41 -14.60 11.31 -9.73
C ARG A 41 -15.13 10.25 -10.69
N ALA A 42 -14.36 9.91 -11.72
CA ALA A 42 -14.74 8.89 -12.69
C ALA A 42 -14.84 7.51 -12.05
N GLY A 43 -13.94 7.18 -11.10
CA GLY A 43 -13.91 5.88 -10.42
C GLY A 43 -13.75 4.71 -11.39
N ALA A 44 -13.09 4.93 -12.53
CA ALA A 44 -12.88 3.89 -13.52
C ALA A 44 -11.74 2.96 -13.12
N THR A 45 -11.78 1.71 -13.58
CA THR A 45 -10.72 0.71 -13.36
C THR A 45 -9.36 1.24 -13.86
N PRO A 46 -8.30 1.27 -13.03
CA PRO A 46 -7.06 2.01 -13.29
C PRO A 46 -6.05 1.24 -14.17
N TYR A 47 -6.48 0.72 -15.31
CA TYR A 47 -5.59 0.00 -16.23
C TYR A 47 -4.45 0.88 -16.77
N ALA A 48 -4.74 2.15 -17.06
CA ALA A 48 -3.75 3.08 -17.58
C ALA A 48 -2.70 3.44 -16.52
N GLU A 49 -3.11 3.60 -15.28
CA GLU A 49 -2.26 3.93 -14.15
C GLU A 49 -1.34 2.76 -13.79
N VAL A 50 -1.87 1.53 -13.75
CA VAL A 50 -1.05 0.32 -13.55
C VAL A 50 -0.05 0.16 -14.69
N ARG A 51 -0.47 0.41 -15.93
CA ARG A 51 0.47 0.40 -17.07
C ARG A 51 1.56 1.46 -16.92
N LEU A 52 1.23 2.68 -16.48
CA LEU A 52 2.21 3.72 -16.19
C LEU A 52 3.23 3.27 -15.15
N LEU A 53 2.80 2.61 -14.07
CA LEU A 53 3.70 2.05 -13.04
C LEU A 53 4.63 0.99 -13.63
N LYS A 54 4.12 0.10 -14.50
CA LYS A 54 4.89 -0.93 -15.20
C LYS A 54 5.89 -0.31 -16.18
N ASP A 55 5.48 0.66 -16.96
CA ASP A 55 6.30 1.36 -17.94
C ASP A 55 7.45 2.14 -17.27
N ALA A 56 7.18 2.73 -16.10
CA ALA A 56 8.19 3.40 -15.28
C ALA A 56 9.14 2.44 -14.55
N GLY A 57 8.88 1.12 -14.60
CA GLY A 57 9.66 0.08 -13.94
C GLY A 57 9.40 -0.05 -12.44
N LEU A 58 8.46 0.72 -11.87
CA LEU A 58 8.23 0.74 -10.41
C LEU A 58 7.79 -0.62 -9.86
N VAL A 59 7.11 -1.44 -10.67
CA VAL A 59 6.62 -2.76 -10.25
C VAL A 59 7.74 -3.78 -10.02
N THR A 60 8.95 -3.56 -10.52
CA THR A 60 10.08 -4.48 -10.35
C THR A 60 11.09 -4.03 -9.30
N LEU A 61 10.80 -2.97 -8.53
CA LEU A 61 11.70 -2.33 -7.59
C LEU A 61 12.35 -3.32 -6.60
N LEU A 62 11.58 -4.22 -5.99
CA LEU A 62 12.04 -5.20 -5.01
C LEU A 62 12.65 -6.47 -5.64
N GLY A 63 12.50 -6.65 -6.95
CA GLY A 63 12.96 -7.85 -7.65
C GLY A 63 14.47 -7.92 -7.82
N PRO A 64 15.03 -9.13 -8.02
CA PRO A 64 16.47 -9.34 -8.19
C PRO A 64 16.97 -8.73 -9.50
N THR A 65 18.14 -8.08 -9.42
CA THR A 65 18.74 -7.35 -10.55
C THR A 65 19.11 -8.26 -11.73
N GLU A 66 19.54 -9.47 -11.46
CA GLU A 66 19.89 -10.49 -12.48
C GLU A 66 18.70 -10.92 -13.34
N HIS A 67 17.49 -10.63 -12.90
CA HIS A 67 16.25 -10.91 -13.63
C HIS A 67 15.50 -9.63 -14.10
N GLY A 68 16.19 -8.48 -14.06
CA GLY A 68 15.64 -7.20 -14.50
C GLY A 68 14.85 -6.45 -13.43
N GLY A 69 14.98 -6.85 -12.18
CA GLY A 69 14.45 -6.13 -11.03
C GLY A 69 15.33 -4.97 -10.57
N GLY A 70 14.85 -4.19 -9.62
CA GLY A 70 15.53 -3.00 -9.08
C GLY A 70 16.57 -3.30 -8.00
N GLY A 71 16.53 -4.48 -7.38
CA GLY A 71 17.40 -4.86 -6.27
C GLY A 71 17.31 -3.91 -5.07
N GLN A 72 16.18 -3.23 -4.91
CA GLN A 72 15.96 -2.31 -3.81
C GLN A 72 15.34 -3.02 -2.60
N ASP A 73 15.33 -2.31 -1.50
CA ASP A 73 14.81 -2.76 -0.22
C ASP A 73 13.44 -2.12 0.14
N TRP A 74 12.86 -2.54 1.26
CA TRP A 74 11.60 -2.01 1.75
C TRP A 74 11.69 -0.54 2.15
N THR A 75 12.86 -0.04 2.57
CA THR A 75 13.00 1.40 2.91
C THR A 75 12.80 2.26 1.67
N THR A 76 13.30 1.82 0.52
CA THR A 76 13.08 2.46 -0.78
C THR A 76 11.63 2.29 -1.24
N ALA A 77 11.07 1.06 -1.14
CA ALA A 77 9.70 0.77 -1.55
C ALA A 77 8.67 1.65 -0.82
N TYR A 78 8.80 1.80 0.50
CA TYR A 78 7.91 2.66 1.29
C TYR A 78 7.97 4.13 0.85
N ARG A 79 9.15 4.66 0.54
CA ARG A 79 9.30 6.03 0.04
C ARG A 79 8.70 6.21 -1.34
N VAL A 80 8.87 5.24 -2.23
CA VAL A 80 8.25 5.23 -3.56
C VAL A 80 6.71 5.23 -3.44
N VAL A 81 6.14 4.40 -2.57
CA VAL A 81 4.70 4.41 -2.26
C VAL A 81 4.24 5.79 -1.76
N ARG A 82 5.01 6.41 -0.87
CA ARG A 82 4.73 7.76 -0.32
C ARG A 82 4.70 8.80 -1.43
N GLU A 83 5.66 8.79 -2.35
CA GLU A 83 5.70 9.73 -3.48
C GLU A 83 4.50 9.58 -4.43
N ILE A 84 4.15 8.35 -4.80
CA ILE A 84 2.96 8.10 -5.65
C ILE A 84 1.68 8.56 -4.94
N ALA A 85 1.54 8.28 -3.65
CA ALA A 85 0.35 8.62 -2.87
C ALA A 85 0.15 10.15 -2.69
N LYS A 86 1.18 10.97 -2.85
CA LYS A 86 1.03 12.45 -2.89
C LYS A 86 0.10 12.90 -4.01
N ALA A 87 0.20 12.29 -5.17
CA ALA A 87 -0.64 12.59 -6.31
C ALA A 87 -1.99 11.86 -6.26
N ASP A 88 -1.95 10.56 -5.97
CA ASP A 88 -3.11 9.70 -5.98
C ASP A 88 -3.00 8.61 -4.90
N GLY A 89 -3.84 8.73 -3.86
CA GLY A 89 -3.85 7.79 -2.74
C GLY A 89 -4.26 6.38 -3.12
N SER A 90 -5.15 6.22 -4.11
CA SER A 90 -5.58 4.91 -4.61
C SER A 90 -4.44 4.19 -5.34
N ILE A 91 -3.73 4.91 -6.20
CA ILE A 91 -2.60 4.34 -6.94
C ILE A 91 -1.41 4.06 -6.02
N GLY A 92 -1.20 4.90 -4.99
CA GLY A 92 -0.23 4.63 -3.93
C GLY A 92 -0.55 3.36 -3.14
N GLN A 93 -1.83 3.13 -2.79
CA GLN A 93 -2.27 1.88 -2.17
C GLN A 93 -2.04 0.69 -3.11
N LEU A 94 -2.45 0.77 -4.38
CA LEU A 94 -2.25 -0.31 -5.36
C LEU A 94 -0.79 -0.72 -5.47
N LEU A 95 0.13 0.25 -5.60
CA LEU A 95 1.55 -0.03 -5.69
C LEU A 95 2.11 -0.66 -4.40
N GLY A 96 1.67 -0.17 -3.25
CA GLY A 96 2.09 -0.70 -1.96
C GLY A 96 1.61 -2.14 -1.72
N TYR A 97 0.37 -2.45 -2.09
CA TYR A 97 -0.16 -3.81 -2.03
C TYR A 97 0.52 -4.73 -3.05
N HIS A 98 0.82 -4.23 -4.25
CA HIS A 98 1.61 -4.98 -5.22
C HIS A 98 2.97 -5.39 -4.62
N TYR A 99 3.70 -4.50 -3.96
CA TYR A 99 4.98 -4.83 -3.32
C TYR A 99 4.82 -5.89 -2.22
N LEU A 100 3.75 -5.83 -1.42
CA LEU A 100 3.48 -6.85 -0.43
C LEU A 100 3.22 -8.21 -1.08
N TRP A 101 2.34 -8.25 -2.08
CA TRP A 101 1.99 -9.52 -2.74
C TRP A 101 3.16 -10.11 -3.52
N PHE A 102 3.99 -9.28 -4.15
CA PHE A 102 5.26 -9.71 -4.71
C PHE A 102 6.16 -10.34 -3.64
N TRP A 103 6.25 -9.73 -2.45
CA TRP A 103 7.07 -10.21 -1.33
C TRP A 103 6.44 -11.38 -0.56
N ALA A 104 5.16 -11.67 -0.76
CA ALA A 104 4.44 -12.74 -0.05
C ALA A 104 5.09 -14.12 -0.26
N ALA A 105 5.59 -14.40 -1.47
CA ALA A 105 6.33 -15.61 -1.75
C ALA A 105 7.57 -15.76 -0.84
N ARG A 106 8.32 -14.69 -0.61
CA ARG A 106 9.48 -14.66 0.28
C ARG A 106 9.11 -14.76 1.76
N LEU A 107 7.99 -14.13 2.15
CA LEU A 107 7.48 -14.21 3.52
C LEU A 107 7.02 -15.62 3.88
N VAL A 108 6.31 -16.29 2.99
CA VAL A 108 5.63 -17.56 3.30
C VAL A 108 6.29 -18.75 2.62
N GLY A 109 6.77 -18.60 1.39
CA GLY A 109 7.27 -19.67 0.56
C GLY A 109 8.61 -20.27 0.99
N THR A 110 8.93 -21.42 0.42
CA THR A 110 10.28 -21.99 0.48
C THR A 110 11.24 -21.17 -0.39
N ARG A 111 12.54 -21.39 -0.20
CA ARG A 111 13.57 -20.68 -0.98
C ARG A 111 13.39 -20.89 -2.49
N GLU A 112 13.14 -22.10 -2.90
CA GLU A 112 12.93 -22.45 -4.31
C GLU A 112 11.69 -21.74 -4.88
N GLN A 113 10.58 -21.72 -4.11
CA GLN A 113 9.34 -21.07 -4.53
C GLN A 113 9.51 -19.56 -4.71
N TRP A 114 10.11 -18.85 -3.73
CA TRP A 114 10.24 -17.40 -3.86
C TRP A 114 11.30 -16.98 -4.89
N GLU A 115 12.43 -17.70 -5.03
CA GLU A 115 13.43 -17.42 -6.08
C GLU A 115 12.78 -17.55 -7.48
N HIS A 116 11.95 -18.57 -7.69
CA HIS A 116 11.21 -18.75 -8.93
C HIS A 116 10.24 -17.60 -9.21
N VAL A 117 9.36 -17.29 -8.23
CA VAL A 117 8.35 -16.24 -8.38
C VAL A 117 8.98 -14.87 -8.65
N GLU A 118 10.02 -14.50 -7.88
CA GLU A 118 10.70 -13.22 -8.05
C GLU A 118 11.40 -13.09 -9.42
N ALA A 119 12.00 -14.20 -9.90
CA ALA A 119 12.62 -14.23 -11.22
C ALA A 119 11.60 -14.01 -12.34
N GLU A 120 10.51 -14.77 -12.33
CA GLU A 120 9.47 -14.66 -13.37
C GLU A 120 8.73 -13.32 -13.30
N ALA A 121 8.39 -12.86 -12.10
CA ALA A 121 7.72 -11.57 -11.89
C ALA A 121 8.58 -10.40 -12.35
N SER A 122 9.90 -10.44 -12.10
CA SER A 122 10.82 -9.40 -12.55
C SER A 122 10.96 -9.38 -14.07
N ARG A 123 11.14 -10.55 -14.71
CA ARG A 123 11.22 -10.67 -16.17
C ARG A 123 9.94 -10.23 -16.87
N GLY A 124 8.80 -10.67 -16.33
CA GLY A 124 7.46 -10.38 -16.87
C GLY A 124 6.91 -9.02 -16.50
N ARG A 125 7.58 -8.30 -15.58
CA ARG A 125 7.06 -7.05 -14.97
C ARG A 125 5.63 -7.23 -14.47
N TRP A 126 5.39 -8.33 -13.74
CA TRP A 126 4.05 -8.64 -13.26
C TRP A 126 3.59 -7.62 -12.22
N PHE A 127 2.33 -7.24 -12.32
CA PHE A 127 1.63 -6.52 -11.28
C PHE A 127 0.81 -7.53 -10.46
N PHE A 128 0.96 -7.49 -9.14
CA PHE A 128 0.31 -8.41 -8.22
C PHE A 128 -0.95 -7.80 -7.62
N GLY A 129 -2.01 -8.60 -7.57
CA GLY A 129 -3.19 -8.37 -6.76
C GLY A 129 -3.36 -9.46 -5.71
N GLY A 130 -4.31 -9.30 -4.80
CA GLY A 130 -4.54 -10.29 -3.75
C GLY A 130 -6.01 -10.47 -3.39
N ALA A 131 -6.46 -11.71 -3.41
CA ALA A 131 -7.73 -12.17 -2.87
C ALA A 131 -7.48 -12.82 -1.50
N VAL A 132 -7.01 -12.00 -0.56
CA VAL A 132 -6.61 -12.40 0.79
C VAL A 132 -7.38 -11.57 1.80
N ASN A 133 -8.35 -12.20 2.44
CA ASN A 133 -9.09 -11.62 3.55
C ASN A 133 -9.33 -12.73 4.59
N PRO A 134 -8.53 -12.77 5.66
CA PRO A 134 -8.62 -13.85 6.64
C PRO A 134 -9.92 -13.84 7.45
N ARG A 135 -10.72 -12.79 7.38
CA ARG A 135 -12.05 -12.73 8.00
C ARG A 135 -13.15 -13.34 7.13
N ASP A 136 -12.93 -13.41 5.82
CA ASP A 136 -13.81 -14.10 4.87
C ASP A 136 -13.32 -15.55 4.74
N GLN A 137 -13.80 -16.43 5.60
CA GLN A 137 -13.48 -17.86 5.58
C GLN A 137 -14.31 -18.64 4.54
N ASP A 138 -14.88 -17.94 3.57
CA ASP A 138 -15.80 -18.52 2.59
C ASP A 138 -15.08 -19.21 1.42
N VAL A 139 -13.75 -19.17 1.36
CA VAL A 139 -12.97 -19.93 0.37
C VAL A 139 -12.44 -21.20 1.01
N VAL A 140 -12.98 -22.32 0.56
CA VAL A 140 -12.55 -23.67 0.92
C VAL A 140 -11.57 -24.17 -0.14
N VAL A 141 -10.49 -24.79 0.34
CA VAL A 141 -9.48 -25.43 -0.52
C VAL A 141 -9.62 -26.95 -0.35
N THR A 142 -9.94 -27.65 -1.43
CA THR A 142 -10.01 -29.12 -1.44
C THR A 142 -8.83 -29.69 -2.22
N GLU A 143 -8.49 -30.96 -1.93
CA GLU A 143 -7.48 -31.71 -2.68
C GLU A 143 -8.14 -32.53 -3.82
N ASP A 144 -7.53 -32.50 -5.00
CA ASP A 144 -7.90 -33.38 -6.11
C ASP A 144 -6.61 -33.91 -6.78
N GLY A 145 -6.13 -35.05 -6.30
CA GLY A 145 -4.87 -35.64 -6.70
C GLY A 145 -3.67 -34.77 -6.26
N ASP A 146 -2.93 -34.25 -7.24
CA ASP A 146 -1.78 -33.39 -7.00
C ASP A 146 -2.16 -31.88 -7.06
N ASP A 147 -3.44 -31.57 -7.22
CA ASP A 147 -3.95 -30.21 -7.29
C ASP A 147 -4.68 -29.80 -6.01
N LEU A 148 -4.67 -28.48 -5.77
CA LEU A 148 -5.55 -27.76 -4.88
C LEU A 148 -6.66 -27.10 -5.69
N VAL A 149 -7.87 -27.11 -5.18
CA VAL A 149 -9.06 -26.54 -5.81
C VAL A 149 -9.66 -25.51 -4.85
N TYR A 150 -9.65 -24.25 -5.25
CA TYR A 150 -10.19 -23.13 -4.46
C TYR A 150 -11.62 -22.84 -4.91
N THR A 151 -12.56 -22.86 -3.97
CA THR A 151 -13.98 -22.56 -4.24
C THR A 151 -14.55 -21.66 -3.16
N GLY A 152 -15.22 -20.57 -3.56
CA GLY A 152 -15.87 -19.64 -2.64
C GLY A 152 -15.80 -18.20 -3.11
N ARG A 153 -15.90 -17.27 -2.17
CA ARG A 153 -15.87 -15.83 -2.44
C ARG A 153 -14.98 -15.10 -1.44
N LYS A 154 -14.26 -14.07 -1.91
CA LYS A 154 -13.54 -13.11 -1.07
C LYS A 154 -14.03 -11.70 -1.38
N SER A 155 -13.99 -10.82 -0.39
CA SER A 155 -14.13 -9.37 -0.53
C SER A 155 -12.79 -8.67 -0.32
N PHE A 156 -12.72 -7.40 -0.65
CA PHE A 156 -11.51 -6.58 -0.52
C PHE A 156 -10.30 -7.11 -1.30
N SER A 157 -10.53 -7.57 -2.53
CA SER A 157 -9.50 -8.15 -3.42
C SER A 157 -8.67 -7.07 -4.12
N THR A 158 -7.99 -6.22 -3.33
CA THR A 158 -7.26 -5.03 -3.82
C THR A 158 -6.34 -5.36 -4.99
N GLY A 159 -6.54 -4.65 -6.10
CA GLY A 159 -5.72 -4.71 -7.30
C GLY A 159 -5.88 -5.95 -8.18
N SER A 160 -6.65 -6.95 -7.75
CA SER A 160 -6.72 -8.24 -8.45
C SER A 160 -7.24 -8.12 -9.88
N LYS A 161 -8.24 -7.28 -10.12
CA LYS A 161 -8.82 -7.07 -11.46
C LYS A 161 -7.84 -6.44 -12.47
N VAL A 162 -6.85 -5.70 -12.00
CA VAL A 162 -5.85 -5.01 -12.84
C VAL A 162 -4.48 -5.68 -12.79
N SER A 163 -4.38 -6.86 -12.14
CA SER A 163 -3.13 -7.57 -11.97
C SER A 163 -2.89 -8.63 -13.04
N ASP A 164 -1.62 -9.00 -13.23
CA ASP A 164 -1.23 -10.14 -14.06
C ASP A 164 -1.38 -11.46 -13.28
N VAL A 165 -1.13 -11.40 -11.97
CA VAL A 165 -1.25 -12.54 -11.05
C VAL A 165 -1.96 -12.12 -9.78
N THR A 166 -2.74 -13.05 -9.22
CA THR A 166 -3.49 -12.86 -7.97
C THR A 166 -3.00 -13.85 -6.92
N VAL A 167 -2.68 -13.34 -5.73
CA VAL A 167 -2.45 -14.18 -4.55
C VAL A 167 -3.81 -14.63 -4.01
N LEU A 168 -4.03 -15.92 -3.99
CA LEU A 168 -5.22 -16.54 -3.40
C LEU A 168 -4.93 -16.98 -1.97
N GLU A 169 -5.96 -16.96 -1.13
CA GLU A 169 -5.94 -17.53 0.21
C GLU A 169 -7.27 -18.25 0.46
N GLY A 170 -7.20 -19.46 1.01
CA GLY A 170 -8.35 -20.23 1.44
C GLY A 170 -7.98 -21.18 2.58
N VAL A 171 -8.98 -21.79 3.19
CA VAL A 171 -8.81 -22.75 4.31
C VAL A 171 -8.88 -24.17 3.76
N LEU A 172 -7.86 -24.99 4.05
CA LEU A 172 -7.83 -26.39 3.67
C LEU A 172 -8.96 -27.15 4.36
N GLU A 173 -9.78 -27.85 3.58
CA GLU A 173 -10.98 -28.55 4.06
C GLU A 173 -10.68 -29.48 5.25
N GLY A 174 -11.50 -29.37 6.29
CA GLY A 174 -11.36 -30.17 7.52
C GLY A 174 -10.22 -29.74 8.45
N THR A 175 -9.57 -28.59 8.18
CA THR A 175 -8.49 -28.02 9.01
C THR A 175 -8.71 -26.53 9.26
N ASP A 176 -7.83 -25.92 10.10
CA ASP A 176 -7.73 -24.46 10.25
C ASP A 176 -6.54 -23.88 9.48
N GLN A 177 -5.98 -24.64 8.53
CA GLN A 177 -4.78 -24.25 7.81
C GLN A 177 -5.12 -23.35 6.61
N HIS A 178 -4.53 -22.16 6.59
CA HIS A 178 -4.62 -21.26 5.45
C HIS A 178 -3.59 -21.66 4.40
N VAL A 179 -4.03 -21.79 3.16
CA VAL A 179 -3.18 -22.13 2.02
C VAL A 179 -3.15 -20.95 1.05
N PHE A 180 -1.94 -20.46 0.78
CA PHE A 180 -1.70 -19.37 -0.16
C PHE A 180 -1.14 -19.94 -1.47
N ALA A 181 -1.64 -19.42 -2.58
CA ALA A 181 -1.09 -19.71 -3.92
C ALA A 181 -1.09 -18.47 -4.78
N ILE A 182 -0.23 -18.43 -5.80
CA ILE A 182 -0.18 -17.36 -6.80
C ILE A 182 -0.65 -17.95 -8.11
N VAL A 183 -1.68 -17.36 -8.71
CA VAL A 183 -2.25 -17.80 -9.98
C VAL A 183 -2.31 -16.66 -10.99
N PRO A 184 -2.28 -16.92 -12.31
CA PRO A 184 -2.63 -15.91 -13.30
C PRO A 184 -4.01 -15.31 -13.02
N SER A 185 -4.17 -14.00 -13.17
CA SER A 185 -5.45 -13.33 -12.88
C SER A 185 -6.55 -13.63 -13.91
N ASP A 186 -6.19 -14.25 -15.03
CA ASP A 186 -7.09 -14.77 -16.05
C ASP A 186 -7.37 -16.27 -15.93
N SER A 187 -7.03 -16.91 -14.78
CA SER A 187 -7.28 -18.33 -14.53
C SER A 187 -8.77 -18.67 -14.66
N GLU A 188 -9.06 -19.83 -15.23
CA GLU A 188 -10.42 -20.35 -15.30
C GLU A 188 -11.03 -20.48 -13.90
N GLY A 189 -12.29 -20.06 -13.75
CA GLY A 189 -13.00 -20.04 -12.47
C GLY A 189 -12.77 -18.81 -11.61
N LEU A 190 -11.87 -17.88 -12.00
CA LEU A 190 -11.62 -16.64 -11.28
C LEU A 190 -12.47 -15.51 -11.89
N THR A 191 -13.35 -14.90 -11.10
CA THR A 191 -14.23 -13.82 -11.57
C THR A 191 -14.16 -12.63 -10.61
N PHE A 192 -13.72 -11.47 -11.09
CA PHE A 192 -13.71 -10.20 -10.35
C PHE A 192 -15.03 -9.46 -10.56
N HIS A 193 -15.57 -8.87 -9.46
CA HIS A 193 -16.82 -8.14 -9.50
C HIS A 193 -16.58 -6.63 -9.61
N ASP A 194 -17.53 -5.93 -10.26
CA ASP A 194 -17.56 -4.46 -10.35
C ASP A 194 -18.38 -3.88 -9.19
N ASP A 195 -18.06 -4.27 -7.95
CA ASP A 195 -18.82 -3.93 -6.75
C ASP A 195 -18.05 -3.03 -5.75
N TRP A 196 -16.92 -2.45 -6.17
CA TRP A 196 -16.17 -1.51 -5.34
C TRP A 196 -16.74 -0.09 -5.49
N ASP A 197 -17.59 0.33 -4.55
CA ASP A 197 -18.24 1.65 -4.54
C ASP A 197 -18.10 2.32 -3.16
N ASN A 198 -16.88 2.68 -2.79
CA ASN A 198 -16.58 3.34 -1.53
C ASN A 198 -16.38 4.85 -1.70
N ILE A 199 -16.52 5.61 -0.59
CA ILE A 199 -16.36 7.07 -0.60
C ILE A 199 -14.98 7.54 -0.99
N GLY A 200 -13.95 6.73 -0.74
CA GLY A 200 -12.55 6.99 -1.08
C GLY A 200 -11.85 5.71 -1.49
N GLN A 201 -10.57 5.82 -1.88
CA GLN A 201 -9.80 4.71 -2.47
C GLN A 201 -10.54 4.10 -3.68
N ARG A 202 -11.16 4.97 -4.47
CA ARG A 202 -12.13 4.60 -5.52
C ARG A 202 -11.50 3.81 -6.67
N LEU A 203 -10.18 3.93 -6.86
CA LEU A 203 -9.44 3.29 -7.97
C LEU A 203 -8.67 2.05 -7.53
N THR A 204 -8.93 1.49 -6.33
CA THR A 204 -8.13 0.36 -5.82
C THR A 204 -8.62 -1.00 -6.27
N GLU A 205 -9.74 -1.07 -6.99
CA GLU A 205 -10.36 -2.34 -7.40
C GLU A 205 -10.37 -3.36 -6.26
N SER A 206 -10.87 -2.90 -5.09
CA SER A 206 -10.94 -3.73 -3.89
C SER A 206 -12.28 -4.46 -3.75
N GLY A 207 -12.93 -4.75 -4.87
CA GLY A 207 -14.21 -5.45 -4.94
C GLY A 207 -14.14 -6.93 -4.56
N GLY A 208 -15.24 -7.61 -4.79
CA GLY A 208 -15.37 -9.05 -4.56
C GLY A 208 -14.73 -9.86 -5.68
N VAL A 209 -14.35 -11.09 -5.33
CA VAL A 209 -13.89 -12.11 -6.28
C VAL A 209 -14.58 -13.44 -5.96
N THR A 210 -15.02 -14.13 -6.99
CA THR A 210 -15.53 -15.50 -6.91
C THR A 210 -14.48 -16.46 -7.45
N LEU A 211 -14.25 -17.54 -6.72
CA LEU A 211 -13.44 -18.67 -7.12
C LEU A 211 -14.38 -19.87 -7.34
N ASP A 212 -14.48 -20.34 -8.57
CA ASP A 212 -15.32 -21.47 -8.97
C ASP A 212 -14.44 -22.60 -9.46
N GLY A 213 -13.88 -23.35 -8.50
CA GLY A 213 -13.00 -24.46 -8.79
C GLY A 213 -11.64 -24.05 -9.37
N VAL A 214 -11.07 -22.92 -8.94
CA VAL A 214 -9.74 -22.49 -9.40
C VAL A 214 -8.67 -23.50 -8.98
N ARG A 215 -7.96 -24.04 -9.95
CA ARG A 215 -7.00 -25.13 -9.75
C ARG A 215 -5.56 -24.62 -9.76
N THR A 216 -4.75 -25.18 -8.87
CA THR A 216 -3.29 -24.94 -8.83
C THR A 216 -2.60 -26.18 -8.25
N PRO A 217 -1.41 -26.55 -8.72
CA PRO A 217 -0.72 -27.70 -8.18
C PRO A 217 -0.28 -27.46 -6.72
N TRP A 218 -0.21 -28.52 -5.93
CA TRP A 218 0.30 -28.48 -4.55
C TRP A 218 1.70 -27.83 -4.43
N SER A 219 2.52 -27.98 -5.46
CA SER A 219 3.84 -27.34 -5.52
C SER A 219 3.79 -25.79 -5.49
N SER A 220 2.63 -25.20 -5.82
CA SER A 220 2.38 -23.76 -5.76
C SER A 220 1.89 -23.29 -4.37
N ALA A 221 1.55 -24.21 -3.46
CA ALA A 221 1.16 -23.87 -2.10
C ALA A 221 2.35 -23.26 -1.36
N ALA A 222 2.27 -21.97 -1.05
CA ALA A 222 3.39 -21.23 -0.48
C ALA A 222 3.77 -21.78 0.91
N GLY A 223 5.05 -22.16 1.07
CA GLY A 223 5.58 -22.66 2.33
C GLY A 223 5.26 -24.12 2.65
N TYR A 224 4.66 -24.86 1.73
CA TYR A 224 4.41 -26.29 1.90
C TYR A 224 5.50 -27.13 1.22
N VAL A 225 5.98 -28.16 1.94
CA VAL A 225 6.86 -29.22 1.43
C VAL A 225 6.19 -30.55 1.74
N ASP A 226 6.03 -31.40 0.74
CA ASP A 226 5.34 -32.70 0.89
C ASP A 226 3.96 -32.56 1.58
N LYS A 227 3.20 -31.49 1.21
CA LYS A 227 1.89 -31.13 1.76
C LYS A 227 1.91 -30.75 3.27
N VAL A 228 3.08 -30.43 3.83
CA VAL A 228 3.24 -29.98 5.22
C VAL A 228 3.78 -28.56 5.24
N PHE A 229 3.03 -27.65 5.87
CA PHE A 229 3.46 -26.26 6.04
C PHE A 229 4.72 -26.17 6.89
N GLN A 230 5.65 -25.30 6.50
CA GLN A 230 6.93 -25.06 7.17
C GLN A 230 6.91 -23.71 7.92
N PRO A 231 6.40 -23.66 9.16
CA PRO A 231 6.25 -22.39 9.88
C PRO A 231 7.62 -21.80 10.28
N ARG A 232 7.77 -20.49 10.09
CA ARG A 232 8.93 -19.70 10.55
C ARG A 232 8.42 -18.43 11.24
N VAL A 233 9.17 -17.92 12.22
CA VAL A 233 8.85 -16.61 12.83
C VAL A 233 8.79 -15.51 11.77
N TYR A 234 9.64 -15.57 10.77
CA TYR A 234 9.68 -14.64 9.64
C TYR A 234 8.33 -14.50 8.91
N ASN A 235 7.55 -15.58 8.81
CA ASN A 235 6.22 -15.51 8.16
C ASN A 235 5.30 -14.48 8.83
N THR A 236 5.47 -14.26 10.13
CA THR A 236 4.64 -13.34 10.92
C THR A 236 4.98 -11.86 10.69
N LEU A 237 6.04 -11.54 9.91
CA LEU A 237 6.35 -10.18 9.49
C LEU A 237 5.39 -9.63 8.42
N ASN A 238 4.49 -10.46 7.88
CA ASN A 238 3.52 -10.03 6.89
C ASN A 238 2.71 -8.80 7.38
N VAL A 239 2.18 -8.86 8.58
CA VAL A 239 1.33 -7.79 9.13
C VAL A 239 2.12 -6.49 9.39
N PRO A 240 3.23 -6.47 10.13
CA PRO A 240 3.98 -5.23 10.33
C PRO A 240 4.50 -4.65 9.01
N THR A 241 4.86 -5.47 8.02
CA THR A 241 5.28 -5.01 6.70
C THR A 241 4.17 -4.28 5.96
N ILE A 242 2.96 -4.85 5.89
CA ILE A 242 1.82 -4.20 5.25
C ILE A 242 1.35 -2.96 6.02
N GLN A 243 1.42 -2.98 7.34
CA GLN A 243 1.07 -1.80 8.16
C GLN A 243 1.98 -0.61 7.84
N LEU A 244 3.27 -0.83 7.56
CA LEU A 244 4.17 0.22 7.08
C LEU A 244 3.84 0.69 5.65
N VAL A 245 3.31 -0.16 4.79
CA VAL A 245 2.73 0.28 3.51
C VAL A 245 1.60 1.27 3.76
N PHE A 246 0.68 0.95 4.67
CA PHE A 246 -0.44 1.83 5.04
C PHE A 246 0.05 3.17 5.57
N VAL A 247 1.00 3.16 6.51
CA VAL A 247 1.65 4.36 7.04
C VAL A 247 2.15 5.24 5.91
N ASN A 248 2.85 4.68 4.94
CA ASN A 248 3.51 5.46 3.90
C ASN A 248 2.53 6.06 2.90
N PHE A 249 1.48 5.37 2.48
CA PHE A 249 0.51 6.05 1.62
C PHE A 249 -0.38 7.03 2.39
N TYR A 250 -0.65 6.85 3.71
CA TYR A 250 -1.32 7.90 4.50
C TYR A 250 -0.49 9.18 4.57
N LEU A 251 0.81 9.06 4.85
CA LEU A 251 1.73 10.21 4.90
C LEU A 251 1.90 10.85 3.51
N GLY A 252 1.93 10.04 2.45
CA GLY A 252 1.92 10.53 1.07
C GLY A 252 0.66 11.35 0.77
N ILE A 253 -0.53 10.82 1.06
CA ILE A 253 -1.79 11.55 0.89
C ILE A 253 -1.78 12.86 1.68
N ALA A 254 -1.28 12.85 2.92
CA ALA A 254 -1.18 14.05 3.76
C ALA A 254 -0.22 15.09 3.16
N GLY A 255 0.94 14.66 2.67
CA GLY A 255 1.89 15.52 1.97
C GLY A 255 1.28 16.15 0.72
N GLY A 256 0.63 15.34 -0.11
CA GLY A 256 -0.07 15.82 -1.31
C GLY A 256 -1.21 16.79 -0.99
N ALA A 257 -1.93 16.56 0.11
CA ALA A 257 -2.97 17.48 0.59
C ALA A 257 -2.38 18.86 0.96
N LEU A 258 -1.27 18.88 1.71
CA LEU A 258 -0.57 20.12 2.07
C LEU A 258 -0.01 20.87 0.85
N GLU A 259 0.64 20.17 -0.05
CA GLU A 259 1.22 20.76 -1.27
C GLU A 259 0.13 21.36 -2.17
N THR A 260 -0.97 20.61 -2.37
CA THR A 260 -2.12 21.09 -3.16
C THR A 260 -2.79 22.29 -2.49
N ALA A 261 -3.03 22.21 -1.18
CA ALA A 261 -3.61 23.31 -0.42
C ALA A 261 -2.73 24.56 -0.43
N ALA A 262 -1.40 24.40 -0.27
CA ALA A 262 -0.46 25.52 -0.31
C ALA A 262 -0.46 26.22 -1.68
N THR A 263 -0.55 25.46 -2.77
CA THR A 263 -0.69 26.02 -4.13
C THR A 263 -2.01 26.77 -4.25
N TYR A 264 -3.11 26.15 -3.82
CA TYR A 264 -4.42 26.81 -3.82
C TYR A 264 -4.43 28.11 -3.00
N THR A 265 -3.80 28.11 -1.82
CA THR A 265 -3.72 29.27 -0.95
C THR A 265 -2.95 30.41 -1.59
N ARG A 266 -1.84 30.12 -2.25
CA ARG A 266 -1.05 31.14 -2.98
C ARG A 266 -1.79 31.76 -4.15
N GLU A 267 -2.56 30.96 -4.89
CA GLU A 267 -3.12 31.36 -6.18
C GLU A 267 -4.58 31.78 -6.14
N LYS A 268 -5.39 31.17 -5.24
CA LYS A 268 -6.84 31.27 -5.27
C LYS A 268 -7.48 31.77 -3.98
N SER A 269 -6.84 31.57 -2.79
CA SER A 269 -7.41 31.97 -1.51
C SER A 269 -7.41 33.50 -1.38
N ARG A 270 -8.44 34.00 -0.68
CA ARG A 270 -8.56 35.41 -0.33
C ARG A 270 -8.31 35.57 1.16
N SER A 271 -7.68 36.69 1.55
CA SER A 271 -7.58 37.07 2.93
C SER A 271 -8.97 37.28 3.57
N TRP A 272 -9.04 37.11 4.88
CA TRP A 272 -10.26 37.41 5.62
C TRP A 272 -10.57 38.90 5.56
N LEU A 273 -11.81 39.25 5.25
CA LEU A 273 -12.27 40.64 5.02
C LEU A 273 -11.88 41.60 6.17
N HIS A 274 -11.86 41.11 7.41
CA HIS A 274 -11.54 41.90 8.60
C HIS A 274 -10.13 41.63 9.16
N GLY A 275 -9.30 40.87 8.44
CA GLY A 275 -7.95 40.48 8.88
C GLY A 275 -6.91 41.58 8.68
N GLY A 276 -7.16 42.55 7.81
CA GLY A 276 -6.21 43.63 7.52
C GLY A 276 -5.04 43.22 6.60
N PHE A 277 -5.10 42.09 5.97
CA PHE A 277 -4.09 41.58 5.04
C PHE A 277 -4.61 41.57 3.60
N GLU A 278 -3.73 41.86 2.63
CA GLU A 278 -4.08 41.83 1.20
C GLU A 278 -4.15 40.41 0.65
N ARG A 279 -3.23 39.52 1.11
CA ARG A 279 -3.12 38.15 0.62
C ARG A 279 -3.33 37.15 1.75
N ALA A 280 -3.96 36.03 1.47
CA ALA A 280 -4.16 34.94 2.43
C ALA A 280 -2.84 34.41 3.02
N VAL A 281 -1.77 34.38 2.21
CA VAL A 281 -0.44 33.89 2.63
C VAL A 281 0.27 34.82 3.65
N ASP A 282 -0.23 36.01 3.84
CA ASP A 282 0.33 36.97 4.82
C ASP A 282 -0.43 36.92 6.17
N GLU A 283 -1.53 36.16 6.25
CA GLU A 283 -2.31 36.03 7.47
C GLU A 283 -1.60 35.12 8.49
N PRO A 284 -1.41 35.59 9.76
CA PRO A 284 -0.71 34.84 10.80
C PRO A 284 -1.32 33.44 11.05
N TYR A 285 -2.65 33.32 11.02
CA TYR A 285 -3.33 32.03 11.25
C TYR A 285 -3.11 31.05 10.11
N VAL A 286 -3.02 31.51 8.87
CA VAL A 286 -2.69 30.68 7.70
C VAL A 286 -1.26 30.18 7.82
N ILE A 287 -0.31 31.06 8.14
CA ILE A 287 1.10 30.72 8.33
C ILE A 287 1.27 29.71 9.48
N ASP A 288 0.64 29.96 10.62
CA ASP A 288 0.69 29.09 11.80
C ASP A 288 0.14 27.70 11.49
N THR A 289 -1.01 27.62 10.81
CA THR A 289 -1.63 26.33 10.44
C THR A 289 -0.74 25.52 9.52
N TYR A 290 -0.14 26.11 8.47
CA TYR A 290 0.81 25.39 7.61
C TYR A 290 2.06 24.95 8.39
N GLY A 291 2.56 25.78 9.30
CA GLY A 291 3.70 25.47 10.17
C GLY A 291 3.42 24.26 11.06
N ASP A 292 2.29 24.27 11.78
CA ASP A 292 1.85 23.18 12.67
C ASP A 292 1.67 21.86 11.92
N LEU A 293 0.89 21.88 10.83
CA LEU A 293 0.60 20.68 10.05
C LEU A 293 1.86 20.09 9.39
N THR A 294 2.75 20.96 8.89
CA THR A 294 4.01 20.52 8.26
C THR A 294 4.95 19.88 9.30
N ALA A 295 5.09 20.49 10.48
CA ALA A 295 5.92 19.94 11.56
C ALA A 295 5.42 18.56 12.02
N LYS A 296 4.11 18.38 12.14
CA LYS A 296 3.48 17.09 12.45
C LYS A 296 3.76 16.03 11.39
N LEU A 297 3.64 16.41 10.10
CA LEU A 297 3.93 15.50 8.98
C LEU A 297 5.38 15.06 9.01
N TRP A 298 6.33 16.00 9.09
CA TRP A 298 7.77 15.67 9.11
C TRP A 298 8.16 14.78 10.30
N ALA A 299 7.58 15.01 11.47
CA ALA A 299 7.80 14.15 12.63
C ALA A 299 7.28 12.72 12.41
N ALA A 300 6.10 12.58 11.77
CA ALA A 300 5.53 11.26 11.45
C ALA A 300 6.33 10.55 10.36
N GLU A 301 6.79 11.26 9.35
CA GLU A 301 7.65 10.72 8.29
C GLU A 301 8.99 10.24 8.83
N ALA A 302 9.65 11.03 9.68
CA ALA A 302 10.91 10.65 10.31
C ALA A 302 10.76 9.38 11.16
N LEU A 303 9.66 9.25 11.92
CA LEU A 303 9.35 8.05 12.69
C LEU A 303 9.11 6.84 11.76
N ALA A 304 8.35 7.03 10.67
CA ALA A 304 8.09 5.99 9.70
C ALA A 304 9.37 5.47 9.03
N ASP A 305 10.27 6.38 8.64
CA ASP A 305 11.56 6.03 8.04
C ASP A 305 12.47 5.27 9.03
N ALA A 306 12.49 5.68 10.30
CA ALA A 306 13.25 4.99 11.35
C ALA A 306 12.72 3.55 11.58
N VAL A 307 11.40 3.38 11.65
CA VAL A 307 10.76 2.07 11.84
C VAL A 307 10.93 1.20 10.60
N ALA A 308 10.87 1.76 9.38
CA ALA A 308 11.16 1.05 8.14
C ALA A 308 12.59 0.48 8.13
N ALA A 309 13.58 1.26 8.58
CA ALA A 309 14.96 0.79 8.68
C ALA A 309 15.16 -0.32 9.73
N GLU A 310 14.36 -0.33 10.81
CA GLU A 310 14.32 -1.44 11.78
C GLU A 310 13.77 -2.71 11.13
N GLY A 311 12.64 -2.60 10.40
CA GLY A 311 12.01 -3.71 9.70
C GLY A 311 12.91 -4.30 8.60
N GLN A 312 13.64 -3.45 7.88
CA GLN A 312 14.55 -3.91 6.83
C GLN A 312 15.60 -4.86 7.38
N LYS A 313 16.14 -4.62 8.56
CA LYS A 313 17.12 -5.53 9.20
C LYS A 313 16.56 -6.93 9.44
N LEU A 314 15.25 -7.05 9.70
CA LEU A 314 14.59 -8.35 9.86
C LEU A 314 14.38 -9.04 8.51
N HIS A 315 14.20 -8.25 7.44
CA HIS A 315 14.12 -8.79 6.08
C HIS A 315 15.47 -9.19 5.50
N ASP A 316 16.57 -8.56 5.96
CA ASP A 316 17.94 -8.87 5.51
C ASP A 316 18.42 -10.24 6.01
N ASP A 317 17.95 -10.70 7.17
CA ASP A 317 18.31 -11.99 7.76
C ASP A 317 17.06 -12.72 8.29
N PRO A 318 16.28 -13.34 7.40
CA PRO A 318 15.02 -14.02 7.76
C PRO A 318 15.18 -15.15 8.80
N ASP A 319 16.32 -15.83 8.80
CA ASP A 319 16.57 -16.98 9.68
C ASP A 319 16.99 -16.55 11.11
N ALA A 320 17.45 -15.30 11.27
CA ALA A 320 17.79 -14.73 12.58
C ALA A 320 16.58 -14.06 13.28
N VAL A 321 15.41 -13.99 12.64
CA VAL A 321 14.23 -13.34 13.24
C VAL A 321 13.73 -14.13 14.43
N THR A 322 13.77 -13.50 15.61
CA THR A 322 13.22 -14.07 16.85
C THR A 322 11.83 -13.50 17.15
N GLU A 323 11.02 -14.22 17.96
CA GLU A 323 9.72 -13.74 18.43
C GLU A 323 9.84 -12.39 19.12
N LYS A 324 10.89 -12.20 19.93
CA LYS A 324 11.14 -10.93 20.61
C LYS A 324 11.42 -9.80 19.62
N ALA A 325 12.30 -9.99 18.65
CA ALA A 325 12.64 -8.97 17.66
C ALA A 325 11.43 -8.62 16.80
N ARG A 326 10.63 -9.61 16.42
CA ARG A 326 9.36 -9.44 15.73
C ARG A 326 8.35 -8.64 16.57
N GLY A 327 8.19 -8.99 17.84
CA GLY A 327 7.26 -8.30 18.76
C GLY A 327 7.67 -6.86 19.03
N ASP A 328 8.95 -6.59 19.29
CA ASP A 328 9.49 -5.23 19.46
C ASP A 328 9.22 -4.38 18.20
N PHE A 329 9.43 -4.95 17.01
CA PHE A 329 9.15 -4.28 15.74
C PHE A 329 7.64 -3.97 15.59
N GLU A 330 6.75 -4.92 15.90
CA GLU A 330 5.29 -4.70 15.83
C GLU A 330 4.85 -3.53 16.72
N VAL A 331 5.36 -3.43 17.95
CA VAL A 331 5.05 -2.29 18.85
C VAL A 331 5.45 -0.96 18.19
N ARG A 332 6.60 -0.91 17.51
CA ARG A 332 7.05 0.29 16.80
C ARG A 332 6.16 0.60 15.60
N VAL A 333 5.76 -0.43 14.85
CA VAL A 333 4.82 -0.30 13.75
C VAL A 333 3.45 0.17 14.24
N ALA A 334 2.94 -0.38 15.35
CA ALA A 334 1.69 0.07 15.96
C ALA A 334 1.73 1.55 16.36
N ALA A 335 2.85 2.01 16.92
CA ALA A 335 3.04 3.42 17.29
C ALA A 335 3.02 4.35 16.07
N VAL A 336 3.78 4.02 15.02
CA VAL A 336 3.82 4.86 13.81
C VAL A 336 2.51 4.81 13.05
N LYS A 337 1.82 3.64 12.99
CA LYS A 337 0.50 3.51 12.37
C LYS A 337 -0.54 4.42 13.04
N ALA A 338 -0.57 4.42 14.38
CA ALA A 338 -1.47 5.29 15.13
C ALA A 338 -1.20 6.76 14.82
N ARG A 339 0.08 7.17 14.84
CA ARG A 339 0.47 8.55 14.55
C ARG A 339 0.19 8.97 13.11
N ALA A 340 0.52 8.15 12.12
CA ALA A 340 0.27 8.45 10.72
C ALA A 340 -1.23 8.59 10.42
N THR A 341 -2.08 7.75 11.03
CA THR A 341 -3.54 7.86 10.92
C THR A 341 -4.05 9.20 11.43
N GLU A 342 -3.60 9.63 12.63
CA GLU A 342 -4.03 10.89 13.24
C GLU A 342 -3.58 12.10 12.41
N VAL A 343 -2.30 12.13 12.02
CA VAL A 343 -1.72 13.23 11.24
C VAL A 343 -2.37 13.35 9.87
N ALA A 344 -2.57 12.23 9.18
CA ALA A 344 -3.16 12.26 7.84
C ALA A 344 -4.63 12.71 7.86
N LEU A 345 -5.42 12.27 8.84
CA LEU A 345 -6.79 12.75 9.02
C LEU A 345 -6.85 14.22 9.43
N GLU A 346 -5.96 14.66 10.32
CA GLU A 346 -5.88 16.07 10.74
C GLU A 346 -5.54 16.97 9.55
N ILE A 347 -4.49 16.64 8.80
CA ILE A 347 -4.05 17.43 7.65
C ILE A 347 -5.16 17.49 6.57
N SER A 348 -5.68 16.33 6.14
CA SER A 348 -6.67 16.27 5.08
C SER A 348 -8.00 16.97 5.42
N ASN A 349 -8.29 17.15 6.71
CA ASN A 349 -9.42 17.94 7.20
C ASN A 349 -9.06 19.41 7.31
N ARG A 350 -7.93 19.77 7.93
CA ARG A 350 -7.60 21.15 8.28
C ARG A 350 -7.08 22.00 7.12
N ILE A 351 -6.71 21.40 5.98
CA ILE A 351 -6.38 22.16 4.77
C ILE A 351 -7.52 23.10 4.34
N PHE A 352 -8.78 22.78 4.64
CA PHE A 352 -9.93 23.62 4.30
C PHE A 352 -9.98 24.92 5.15
N GLU A 353 -9.38 24.94 6.33
CA GLU A 353 -9.28 26.14 7.18
C GLU A 353 -8.44 27.23 6.50
N VAL A 354 -7.43 26.85 5.70
CA VAL A 354 -6.50 27.78 5.04
C VAL A 354 -6.82 28.02 3.57
N THR A 355 -7.58 27.11 2.93
CA THR A 355 -7.98 27.27 1.53
C THR A 355 -9.33 27.99 1.39
N GLY A 356 -10.19 27.92 2.42
CA GLY A 356 -11.46 28.60 2.51
C GLY A 356 -12.60 27.95 1.74
N ALA A 357 -13.80 28.47 1.89
CA ALA A 357 -15.05 27.84 1.43
C ALA A 357 -15.08 27.48 -0.07
N ARG A 358 -14.45 28.25 -0.95
CA ARG A 358 -14.44 27.99 -2.39
C ARG A 358 -13.69 26.71 -2.78
N SER A 359 -12.73 26.28 -1.95
CA SER A 359 -11.98 25.05 -2.18
C SER A 359 -12.79 23.78 -1.98
N THR A 360 -14.00 23.90 -1.39
CA THR A 360 -14.95 22.78 -1.24
C THR A 360 -15.69 22.45 -2.53
N ALA A 361 -15.50 23.22 -3.61
CA ALA A 361 -16.08 22.90 -4.92
C ALA A 361 -15.54 21.53 -5.40
N THR A 362 -16.43 20.66 -5.90
CA THR A 362 -16.08 19.32 -6.36
C THR A 362 -15.04 19.33 -7.48
N THR A 363 -14.96 20.42 -8.26
CA THR A 363 -13.98 20.60 -9.33
C THR A 363 -12.55 20.79 -8.81
N GLU A 364 -12.37 21.27 -7.59
CA GLU A 364 -11.06 21.42 -6.95
C GLU A 364 -10.54 20.07 -6.42
N GLY A 365 -11.42 19.14 -6.07
CA GLY A 365 -11.09 17.76 -5.72
C GLY A 365 -10.25 17.59 -4.45
N LEU A 366 -10.20 18.60 -3.55
CA LEU A 366 -9.42 18.51 -2.30
C LEU A 366 -10.00 17.48 -1.32
N ASP A 367 -11.30 17.22 -1.41
CA ASP A 367 -12.00 16.24 -0.58
C ASP A 367 -11.49 14.80 -0.78
N ARG A 368 -10.90 14.49 -1.97
CA ARG A 368 -10.34 13.17 -2.24
C ARG A 368 -9.28 12.74 -1.23
N PHE A 369 -8.46 13.67 -0.73
CA PHE A 369 -7.43 13.37 0.26
C PHE A 369 -8.04 12.84 1.56
N TRP A 370 -9.05 13.52 2.10
CA TRP A 370 -9.76 13.07 3.30
C TRP A 370 -10.51 11.77 3.06
N ARG A 371 -11.23 11.66 1.94
CA ARG A 371 -12.00 10.45 1.61
C ARG A 371 -11.10 9.23 1.50
N ASN A 372 -9.94 9.36 0.85
CA ASN A 372 -8.98 8.28 0.69
C ASN A 372 -8.40 7.84 2.05
N VAL A 373 -7.93 8.78 2.86
CA VAL A 373 -7.42 8.47 4.21
C VAL A 373 -8.52 7.85 5.06
N ARG A 374 -9.71 8.46 5.09
CA ARG A 374 -10.81 7.99 5.96
C ARG A 374 -11.25 6.58 5.60
N THR A 375 -11.35 6.26 4.32
CA THR A 375 -11.73 4.92 3.86
C THR A 375 -10.76 3.86 4.37
N HIS A 376 -9.47 4.04 4.13
CA HIS A 376 -8.50 3.00 4.46
C HIS A 376 -8.13 2.94 5.95
N THR A 377 -8.20 4.04 6.69
CA THR A 377 -7.92 4.02 8.15
C THR A 377 -8.95 3.24 8.96
N LEU A 378 -9.99 2.71 8.32
CA LEU A 378 -10.97 1.80 8.91
C LEU A 378 -10.63 0.31 8.67
N HIS A 379 -9.53 0.02 7.96
CA HIS A 379 -9.07 -1.35 7.73
C HIS A 379 -8.86 -2.10 9.04
N ASP A 380 -8.20 -1.45 10.01
CA ASP A 380 -8.08 -1.92 11.39
C ASP A 380 -8.20 -0.73 12.35
N PRO A 381 -8.92 -0.90 13.51
CA PRO A 381 -9.16 0.22 14.40
C PRO A 381 -7.88 0.67 15.12
N VAL A 382 -7.50 1.94 14.92
CA VAL A 382 -6.27 2.54 15.50
C VAL A 382 -6.20 2.47 17.03
N ALA A 383 -7.35 2.35 17.70
CA ALA A 383 -7.42 2.22 19.15
C ALA A 383 -6.70 0.93 19.64
N TYR A 384 -6.74 -0.15 18.85
CA TYR A 384 -6.03 -1.39 19.19
C TYR A 384 -4.52 -1.22 19.07
N LYS A 385 -4.04 -0.47 18.06
CA LYS A 385 -2.61 -0.14 17.93
C LYS A 385 -2.09 0.69 19.10
N ARG A 386 -2.86 1.66 19.58
CA ARG A 386 -2.51 2.39 20.81
C ARG A 386 -2.51 1.49 22.06
N ARG A 387 -3.43 0.53 22.14
CA ARG A 387 -3.49 -0.46 23.23
C ARG A 387 -2.23 -1.34 23.22
N GLU A 388 -1.77 -1.83 22.08
CA GLU A 388 -0.54 -2.63 21.95
C GLU A 388 0.66 -1.86 22.51
N VAL A 389 0.85 -0.61 22.08
CA VAL A 389 1.92 0.28 22.60
C VAL A 389 1.77 0.50 24.11
N GLY A 390 0.54 0.75 24.60
CA GLY A 390 0.27 1.01 26.02
C GLY A 390 0.61 -0.21 26.91
N ARG A 391 0.26 -1.42 26.49
CA ARG A 391 0.59 -2.65 27.22
C ARG A 391 2.09 -2.92 27.25
N TRP A 392 2.76 -2.70 26.12
CA TRP A 392 4.22 -2.81 26.09
C TRP A 392 4.89 -1.84 27.08
N VAL A 393 4.44 -0.58 27.15
CA VAL A 393 5.00 0.45 28.07
C VAL A 393 4.74 0.10 29.53
N LEU A 394 3.56 -0.42 29.86
CA LEU A 394 3.14 -0.67 31.24
C LEU A 394 3.60 -2.03 31.77
N GLU A 395 3.62 -3.05 30.93
CA GLU A 395 3.77 -4.45 31.31
C GLU A 395 4.89 -5.18 30.57
N GLY A 396 5.49 -4.54 29.53
CA GLY A 396 6.46 -5.21 28.65
C GLY A 396 5.83 -6.27 27.75
N GLU A 397 4.49 -6.27 27.62
CA GLU A 397 3.76 -7.26 26.83
C GLU A 397 4.00 -7.01 25.34
N LEU A 398 4.47 -8.03 24.62
CA LEU A 398 4.61 -7.99 23.17
C LEU A 398 3.31 -8.47 22.51
N PRO A 399 2.90 -7.85 21.38
CA PRO A 399 1.75 -8.33 20.62
C PRO A 399 1.98 -9.73 20.08
N GLU A 400 1.01 -10.62 20.31
CA GLU A 400 1.01 -11.93 19.65
C GLU A 400 0.75 -11.77 18.16
N PRO A 401 1.42 -12.58 17.30
CA PRO A 401 1.15 -12.57 15.87
C PRO A 401 -0.29 -12.97 15.57
N THR A 402 -1.00 -12.09 14.88
CA THR A 402 -2.35 -12.34 14.37
C THR A 402 -2.43 -11.86 12.92
N TRP A 403 -3.60 -11.92 12.31
CA TRP A 403 -3.85 -11.32 10.99
C TRP A 403 -3.87 -9.77 11.01
N TYR A 404 -3.74 -9.14 12.17
CA TYR A 404 -3.81 -7.67 12.36
C TYR A 404 -2.72 -7.10 13.28
N SER A 405 -1.86 -7.96 13.84
CA SER A 405 -0.77 -7.57 14.75
C SER A 405 0.47 -8.45 14.58
#